data_802c437d4dcb1859fe93a40307a02465
#
_entry.id   802c437d4dcb1859fe93a40307a02465
#
_cell.length_a   1.000
_cell.length_b   1.000
_cell.length_c   1.000
_cell.angle_alpha   90.00
_cell.angle_beta   90.00
_cell.angle_gamma   90.00
#
_symmetry.space_group_name_H-M   'P 1'
#
loop_
_entity.id
_entity.type
_entity.pdbx_description
1 polymer ?
#
loop_
_entity_poly.entity_id
_entity_poly.type
_entity_poly.pdbx_seq_one_letter_code
_entity_poly.pdbx_strand_id
1 'polypeptide(L)'
;MERAALGQRIRESRIKKGYTQQELADRAEIGVVYISEIERGVKMPSLNIFIKIVDTLDVSADYVLRDELSSGKEYISMEITEKLLALTPSQRKTATDILEAYISNIV
;
A
#
# COMPACT_ATOMS: atom_id res chain seq x y z
N MET A 1 -6.32 13.43 10.39
CA MET A 1 -5.45 12.47 9.67
C MET A 1 -4.05 12.56 10.25
N GLU A 2 -3.46 11.44 10.54
CA GLU A 2 -2.13 11.40 11.13
C GLU A 2 -1.05 11.42 10.03
N ARG A 3 -0.31 12.51 9.97
CA ARG A 3 0.70 12.75 8.93
C ARG A 3 1.83 11.72 8.97
N ALA A 4 2.25 11.33 10.18
CA ALA A 4 3.35 10.38 10.36
C ALA A 4 2.99 8.99 9.83
N ALA A 5 1.78 8.52 10.09
CA ALA A 5 1.31 7.22 9.60
C ALA A 5 1.20 7.21 8.09
N LEU A 6 0.63 8.26 7.50
CA LEU A 6 0.52 8.41 6.05
C LEU A 6 1.90 8.42 5.39
N GLY A 7 2.81 9.22 5.92
CA GLY A 7 4.17 9.32 5.40
C GLY A 7 4.92 8.00 5.47
N GLN A 8 4.74 7.25 6.55
CA GLN A 8 5.37 5.95 6.73
C GLN A 8 4.86 4.92 5.71
N ARG A 9 3.55 4.92 5.44
CA ARG A 9 2.97 4.03 4.41
C ARG A 9 3.50 4.34 3.02
N ILE A 10 3.63 5.63 2.71
CA ILE A 10 4.20 6.06 1.44
C ILE A 10 5.66 5.62 1.33
N ARG A 11 6.44 5.82 2.40
CA ARG A 11 7.84 5.41 2.43
C ARG A 11 7.99 3.91 2.24
N GLU A 12 7.22 3.12 2.96
CA GLU A 12 7.24 1.66 2.85
C GLU A 12 6.92 1.20 1.42
N SER A 13 5.90 1.81 0.82
CA SER A 13 5.49 1.50 -0.57
C SER A 13 6.60 1.86 -1.56
N ARG A 14 7.25 3.00 -1.34
CA ARG A 14 8.38 3.43 -2.17
C ARG A 14 9.54 2.44 -2.10
N ILE A 15 9.93 2.05 -0.89
CA ILE A 15 11.03 1.11 -0.68
C ILE A 15 10.69 -0.25 -1.29
N LYS A 16 9.47 -0.69 -1.12
CA LYS A 16 8.98 -1.96 -1.68
C LYS A 16 9.05 -1.95 -3.22
N LYS A 17 8.79 -0.80 -3.82
CA LYS A 17 8.88 -0.61 -5.28
C LYS A 17 10.34 -0.53 -5.75
N GLY A 18 11.28 -0.34 -4.85
CA GLY A 18 12.70 -0.21 -5.17
C GLY A 18 13.10 1.20 -5.60
N TYR A 19 12.30 2.21 -5.29
CA TYR A 19 12.59 3.59 -5.67
C TYR A 19 13.30 4.34 -4.54
N THR A 20 14.27 5.19 -4.94
CA THR A 20 14.77 6.24 -4.05
C THR A 20 13.73 7.37 -3.97
N GLN A 21 13.90 8.28 -3.01
CA GLN A 21 13.04 9.47 -2.95
C GLN A 21 13.13 10.28 -4.24
N GLN A 22 14.34 10.40 -4.81
CA GLN A 22 14.54 11.12 -6.05
C GLN A 22 13.83 10.45 -7.23
N GLU A 23 13.90 9.12 -7.29
CA GLU A 23 13.20 8.38 -8.36
C GLU A 23 11.68 8.53 -8.26
N LEU A 24 11.13 8.47 -7.06
CA LEU A 24 9.70 8.72 -6.87
C LEU A 24 9.34 10.15 -7.27
N ALA A 25 10.13 11.12 -6.84
CA ALA A 25 9.92 12.53 -7.16
C ALA A 25 9.92 12.76 -8.67
N ASP A 26 10.91 12.21 -9.37
CA ASP A 26 11.04 12.36 -10.81
C ASP A 26 9.87 11.72 -11.56
N ARG A 27 9.48 10.51 -11.17
CA ARG A 27 8.39 9.78 -11.83
C ARG A 27 7.03 10.40 -11.56
N ALA A 28 6.81 10.90 -10.35
CA ALA A 28 5.56 11.55 -9.97
C ALA A 28 5.52 13.03 -10.36
N GLU A 29 6.63 13.56 -10.88
CA GLU A 29 6.76 14.99 -11.24
C GLU A 29 6.49 15.90 -10.04
N ILE A 30 7.11 15.56 -8.91
CA ILE A 30 7.00 16.29 -7.64
C ILE A 30 8.42 16.59 -7.16
N GLY A 31 8.59 17.68 -6.41
CA GLY A 31 9.89 18.01 -5.83
C GLY A 31 10.33 16.99 -4.79
N VAL A 32 11.61 16.61 -4.77
CA VAL A 32 12.14 15.61 -3.85
C VAL A 32 12.06 16.10 -2.40
N VAL A 33 12.20 17.38 -2.15
CA VAL A 33 12.06 17.95 -0.80
C VAL A 33 10.64 17.73 -0.29
N TYR A 34 9.65 17.91 -1.15
CA TYR A 34 8.24 17.68 -0.81
C TYR A 34 8.00 16.20 -0.45
N ILE A 35 8.54 15.28 -1.24
CA ILE A 35 8.47 13.85 -0.93
C ILE A 35 9.07 13.56 0.44
N SER A 36 10.25 14.09 0.73
CA SER A 36 10.92 13.92 2.01
C SER A 36 10.06 14.44 3.17
N GLU A 37 9.46 15.62 3.00
CA GLU A 37 8.61 16.20 4.04
C GLU A 37 7.34 15.37 4.27
N ILE A 38 6.74 14.83 3.23
CA ILE A 38 5.57 13.95 3.34
C ILE A 38 5.97 12.67 4.09
N GLU A 39 7.06 12.03 3.71
CA GLU A 39 7.49 10.77 4.34
C GLU A 39 7.84 10.95 5.81
N ARG A 40 8.36 12.11 6.19
CA ARG A 40 8.68 12.42 7.59
C ARG A 40 7.47 12.89 8.41
N GLY A 41 6.32 13.05 7.78
CA GLY A 41 5.12 13.52 8.46
C GLY A 41 5.12 15.03 8.74
N VAL A 42 5.99 15.77 8.08
CA VAL A 42 6.08 17.23 8.23
C VAL A 42 4.99 17.94 7.45
N LYS A 43 4.64 17.40 6.29
CA LYS A 43 3.59 17.95 5.44
C LYS A 43 2.58 16.90 5.02
N MET A 44 1.34 17.33 4.90
CA MET A 44 0.25 16.56 4.33
C MET A 44 0.21 16.84 2.83
N PRO A 45 0.20 15.82 1.97
CA PRO A 45 0.06 16.07 0.54
C PRO A 45 -1.34 16.58 0.20
N SER A 46 -1.43 17.45 -0.79
CA SER A 46 -2.73 17.79 -1.39
C SER A 46 -3.30 16.53 -2.06
N LEU A 47 -4.59 16.56 -2.37
CA LEU A 47 -5.23 15.42 -3.06
C LEU A 47 -4.55 15.12 -4.39
N ASN A 48 -4.23 16.14 -5.18
CA ASN A 48 -3.57 15.94 -6.47
C ASN A 48 -2.19 15.30 -6.32
N ILE A 49 -1.42 15.74 -5.33
CA ILE A 49 -0.10 15.20 -5.05
C ILE A 49 -0.22 13.75 -4.55
N PHE A 50 -1.19 13.48 -3.68
CA PHE A 50 -1.44 12.14 -3.18
C PHE A 50 -1.78 11.17 -4.31
N ILE A 51 -2.64 11.58 -5.24
CA ILE A 51 -3.00 10.75 -6.40
C ILE A 51 -1.77 10.45 -7.26
N LYS A 52 -0.91 11.44 -7.51
CA LYS A 52 0.33 11.23 -8.26
C LYS A 52 1.25 10.22 -7.59
N ILE A 53 1.38 10.31 -6.27
CA ILE A 53 2.23 9.39 -5.50
C ILE A 53 1.71 7.96 -5.57
N VAL A 54 0.44 7.72 -5.23
CA VAL A 54 -0.11 6.37 -5.21
C VAL A 54 -0.19 5.75 -6.60
N ASP A 55 -0.44 6.57 -7.62
CA ASP A 55 -0.47 6.11 -9.01
C ASP A 55 0.94 5.70 -9.47
N THR A 56 1.95 6.49 -9.15
CA THR A 56 3.34 6.20 -9.47
C THR A 56 3.83 4.94 -8.77
N LEU A 57 3.44 4.75 -7.51
CA LEU A 57 3.81 3.57 -6.72
C LEU A 57 2.96 2.35 -7.06
N ASP A 58 1.88 2.53 -7.81
CA ASP A 58 0.94 1.46 -8.16
C ASP A 58 0.42 0.73 -6.92
N VAL A 59 0.00 1.52 -5.92
CA VAL A 59 -0.56 1.01 -4.67
C VAL A 59 -1.98 1.50 -4.49
N SER A 60 -2.75 0.78 -3.67
CA SER A 60 -4.10 1.18 -3.32
C SER A 60 -4.08 2.40 -2.40
N ALA A 61 -4.92 3.39 -2.69
CA ALA A 61 -5.12 4.52 -1.80
C ALA A 61 -5.63 4.05 -0.42
N ASP A 62 -6.45 3.02 -0.40
CA ASP A 62 -6.95 2.41 0.85
C ASP A 62 -5.81 1.90 1.72
N TYR A 63 -4.79 1.30 1.11
CA TYR A 63 -3.62 0.85 1.85
C TYR A 63 -2.91 2.00 2.54
N VAL A 64 -2.65 3.06 1.79
CA VAL A 64 -1.91 4.21 2.32
C VAL A 64 -2.70 4.93 3.41
N LEU A 65 -4.04 4.92 3.29
CA LEU A 65 -4.95 5.58 4.22
C LEU A 65 -5.53 4.65 5.29
N ARG A 66 -5.07 3.41 5.36
CA ARG A 66 -5.70 2.37 6.20
C ARG A 66 -5.84 2.74 7.67
N ASP A 67 -4.90 3.52 8.20
CA ASP A 67 -4.96 3.93 9.60
C ASP A 67 -6.01 5.01 9.85
N GLU A 68 -6.53 5.61 8.76
CA GLU A 68 -7.53 6.66 8.82
C GLU A 68 -8.92 6.16 8.45
N LEU A 69 -9.01 4.94 7.92
CA LEU A 69 -10.26 4.35 7.44
C LEU A 69 -10.72 3.24 8.38
N SER A 70 -12.02 3.19 8.62
CA SER A 70 -12.62 2.11 9.40
C SER A 70 -12.53 0.74 8.68
N SER A 71 -12.24 0.76 7.38
CA SER A 71 -12.11 -0.42 6.51
C SER A 71 -10.69 -0.99 6.50
N GLY A 72 -9.79 -0.56 7.39
CA GLY A 72 -8.40 -1.01 7.42
C GLY A 72 -8.24 -2.53 7.51
N LYS A 73 -9.18 -3.22 8.14
CA LYS A 73 -9.19 -4.69 8.22
C LYS A 73 -9.42 -5.34 6.85
N GLU A 74 -10.24 -4.72 6.01
CA GLU A 74 -10.52 -5.21 4.66
C GLU A 74 -9.31 -5.09 3.77
N TYR A 75 -8.44 -4.12 4.03
CA TYR A 75 -7.20 -3.96 3.30
C TYR A 75 -6.29 -5.19 3.44
N ILE A 76 -6.20 -5.78 4.63
CA ILE A 76 -5.42 -7.01 4.86
C ILE A 76 -5.95 -8.13 3.97
N SER A 77 -7.28 -8.25 3.83
CA SER A 77 -7.91 -9.22 2.93
C SER A 77 -7.52 -8.97 1.47
N MET A 78 -7.38 -7.70 1.06
CA MET A 78 -6.98 -7.36 -0.30
C MET A 78 -5.54 -7.77 -0.61
N GLU A 79 -4.61 -7.62 0.34
CA GLU A 79 -3.23 -8.09 0.17
C GLU A 79 -3.20 -9.60 -0.09
N ILE A 80 -3.95 -10.36 0.67
CA ILE A 80 -4.06 -11.81 0.50
C ILE A 80 -4.68 -12.13 -0.87
N THR A 81 -5.71 -11.40 -1.25
CA THR A 81 -6.36 -11.57 -2.55
C THR A 81 -5.39 -11.34 -3.70
N GLU A 82 -4.58 -10.29 -3.64
CA GLU A 82 -3.57 -10.01 -4.66
C GLU A 82 -2.56 -11.15 -4.78
N LYS A 83 -2.11 -11.69 -3.66
CA LYS A 83 -1.18 -12.83 -3.64
C LYS A 83 -1.81 -14.06 -4.26
N LEU A 84 -3.09 -14.32 -3.96
CA LEU A 84 -3.82 -15.45 -4.53
C LEU A 84 -4.03 -15.29 -6.04
N LEU A 85 -4.29 -14.07 -6.50
CA LEU A 85 -4.49 -13.80 -7.93
C LEU A 85 -3.19 -13.96 -8.74
N ALA A 86 -2.03 -13.83 -8.11
CA ALA A 86 -0.74 -14.06 -8.75
C ALA A 86 -0.45 -15.55 -9.00
N LEU A 87 -1.20 -16.45 -8.39
CA LEU A 87 -1.05 -17.88 -8.54
C LEU A 87 -1.81 -18.37 -9.79
N THR A 88 -1.41 -19.55 -10.31
CA THR A 88 -2.21 -20.23 -11.33
C THR A 88 -3.55 -20.65 -10.73
N PRO A 89 -4.60 -20.89 -11.56
CA PRO A 89 -5.88 -21.34 -11.04
C PRO A 89 -5.79 -22.61 -10.19
N SER A 90 -4.93 -23.55 -10.56
CA SER A 90 -4.70 -24.78 -9.80
C SER A 90 -4.05 -24.51 -8.45
N GLN A 91 -3.01 -23.67 -8.44
CA GLN A 91 -2.33 -23.27 -7.19
C GLN A 91 -3.26 -22.49 -6.27
N ARG A 92 -4.09 -21.62 -6.84
CA ARG A 92 -5.07 -20.83 -6.08
C ARG A 92 -6.09 -21.72 -5.39
N LYS A 93 -6.59 -22.73 -6.09
CA LYS A 93 -7.52 -23.70 -5.52
C LYS A 93 -6.91 -24.43 -4.33
N THR A 94 -5.67 -24.91 -4.48
CA THR A 94 -4.96 -25.61 -3.41
C THR A 94 -4.75 -24.69 -2.20
N ALA A 95 -4.32 -23.45 -2.42
CA ALA A 95 -4.12 -22.47 -1.34
C ALA A 95 -5.44 -22.18 -0.60
N THR A 96 -6.53 -22.05 -1.34
CA THR A 96 -7.85 -21.81 -0.77
C THR A 96 -8.31 -23.01 0.05
N ASP A 97 -8.12 -24.21 -0.44
CA ASP A 97 -8.50 -25.45 0.27
C ASP A 97 -7.73 -25.59 1.59
N ILE A 98 -6.43 -25.26 1.56
CA ILE A 98 -5.60 -25.29 2.78
C ILE A 98 -6.10 -24.26 3.80
N LEU A 99 -6.41 -23.07 3.35
CA LEU A 99 -6.89 -21.99 4.20
C LEU A 99 -8.24 -22.36 4.84
N GLU A 100 -9.16 -22.89 4.04
CA GLU A 100 -10.47 -23.34 4.53
C GLU A 100 -10.33 -24.47 5.55
N ALA A 101 -9.46 -25.44 5.29
CA ALA A 101 -9.22 -26.54 6.23
C ALA A 101 -8.67 -26.01 7.55
N TYR A 102 -7.73 -25.07 7.50
CA TYR A 102 -7.19 -24.45 8.71
C TYR A 102 -8.26 -23.72 9.51
N ILE A 103 -9.06 -22.89 8.84
CA ILE A 103 -10.13 -22.11 9.48
C ILE A 103 -11.16 -23.05 10.13
N SER A 104 -11.53 -24.13 9.46
CA SER A 104 -12.50 -25.09 9.97
C SER A 104 -12.03 -25.78 11.23
N ASN A 105 -10.72 -25.92 11.43
CA ASN A 105 -10.15 -26.63 12.58
C ASN A 105 -9.93 -25.75 13.82
N ILE A 106 -10.03 -24.44 13.68
CA ILE A 106 -9.83 -23.51 14.81
C ILE A 106 -11.15 -23.02 15.42
N VAL A 107 -12.26 -23.39 14.86
CA VAL A 107 -13.61 -22.95 15.30
C VAL A 107 -14.24 -23.99 16.20
#